data_d61074f9a17cf6843297b3804cd9abae
#
_entry.id   d61074f9a17cf6843297b3804cd9abae
#
_cell.length_a   1.000
_cell.length_b   1.000
_cell.length_c   1.000
_cell.angle_alpha   90.00
_cell.angle_beta   90.00
_cell.angle_gamma   90.00
#
_symmetry.space_group_name_H-M   'P 1'
#
loop_
_entity.id
_entity.type
_entity.pdbx_description
1 polymer ?
#
loop_
_entity_poly.entity_id
_entity_poly.type
_entity_poly.pdbx_seq_one_letter_code
_entity_poly.pdbx_strand_id
1 'polypeptide(L)'
;MDLQNLFSADFGETLLRFVLCLVVNWGIVNFLYYKKSKRRDFYFTFMIISVAIYFLVYLMMGMDRGKATMGVGLGLFGIFSIMRYRTDTMPVREMTYLFVVVCLSVVHAMSSALGVDDQGAMTGTPLVELIVIDAITIAAITVFEKMLKVAATKLVQYDRIELIKPEKRDELKADLEERLGVKVIKVDVGAVDFLRDMAVLRVVYEGKGGSDIEKKLKLKDSDYAHI
;
A
#
# COMPACT_ATOMS: atom_id res chain seq x y z
N MET A 1 -34.82 26.19 18.14
CA MET A 1 -33.69 25.96 17.20
C MET A 1 -33.92 24.58 16.65
N ASP A 2 -34.59 24.47 15.48
CA ASP A 2 -35.01 23.16 14.96
C ASP A 2 -33.80 22.39 14.50
N LEU A 3 -33.66 21.15 15.03
CA LEU A 3 -32.61 20.22 14.66
C LEU A 3 -32.54 19.93 13.13
N GLN A 4 -33.66 20.17 12.44
CA GLN A 4 -33.74 20.02 10.98
C GLN A 4 -32.90 21.07 10.20
N ASN A 5 -32.57 22.20 10.80
CA ASN A 5 -31.73 23.24 10.20
C ASN A 5 -30.25 23.07 10.50
N LEU A 6 -29.89 22.07 11.31
CA LEU A 6 -28.50 21.79 11.68
C LEU A 6 -27.76 20.92 10.65
N PHE A 7 -28.50 20.13 9.88
CA PHE A 7 -27.93 19.22 8.86
C PHE A 7 -28.46 19.62 7.47
N SER A 8 -27.57 19.57 6.48
CA SER A 8 -27.99 19.74 5.08
C SER A 8 -28.93 18.59 4.68
N ALA A 9 -29.86 18.85 3.76
CA ALA A 9 -30.79 17.83 3.27
C ALA A 9 -30.07 16.59 2.71
N ASP A 10 -28.86 16.77 2.18
CA ASP A 10 -28.04 15.72 1.54
C ASP A 10 -27.10 15.00 2.52
N PHE A 11 -27.12 15.36 3.83
CA PHE A 11 -26.20 14.79 4.82
C PHE A 11 -26.37 13.28 4.97
N GLY A 12 -27.60 12.78 4.91
CA GLY A 12 -27.90 11.36 5.01
C GLY A 12 -27.29 10.55 3.86
N GLU A 13 -27.36 11.07 2.64
CA GLU A 13 -26.77 10.44 1.46
C GLU A 13 -25.24 10.48 1.49
N THR A 14 -24.67 11.61 1.91
CA THR A 14 -23.23 11.73 2.12
C THR A 14 -22.71 10.72 3.14
N LEU A 15 -23.46 10.55 4.24
CA LEU A 15 -23.10 9.56 5.27
C LEU A 15 -23.16 8.13 4.72
N LEU A 16 -24.18 7.81 3.92
CA LEU A 16 -24.31 6.51 3.26
C LEU A 16 -23.11 6.23 2.33
N ARG A 17 -22.71 7.21 1.53
CA ARG A 17 -21.53 7.12 0.64
C ARG A 17 -20.23 6.99 1.42
N PHE A 18 -20.11 7.68 2.55
CA PHE A 18 -18.98 7.53 3.47
C PHE A 18 -18.89 6.12 4.02
N VAL A 19 -20.00 5.57 4.52
CA VAL A 19 -20.05 4.20 5.04
C VAL A 19 -19.70 3.19 3.95
N LEU A 20 -20.22 3.36 2.73
CA LEU A 20 -19.87 2.52 1.60
C LEU A 20 -18.38 2.57 1.28
N CYS A 21 -17.79 3.75 1.20
CA CYS A 21 -16.36 3.96 1.02
C CYS A 21 -15.54 3.25 2.10
N LEU A 22 -15.97 3.39 3.36
CA LEU A 22 -15.27 2.80 4.50
C LEU A 22 -15.33 1.27 4.46
N VAL A 23 -16.48 0.69 4.11
CA VAL A 23 -16.67 -0.77 3.96
C VAL A 23 -15.82 -1.32 2.83
N VAL A 24 -15.77 -0.64 1.68
CA VAL A 24 -14.96 -1.05 0.52
C VAL A 24 -13.47 -1.00 0.86
N ASN A 25 -12.99 0.13 1.41
CA ASN A 25 -11.60 0.28 1.80
C ASN A 25 -11.21 -0.71 2.91
N TRP A 26 -12.08 -0.95 3.89
CA TRP A 26 -11.89 -1.97 4.90
C TRP A 26 -11.78 -3.37 4.27
N GLY A 27 -12.65 -3.69 3.32
CA GLY A 27 -12.60 -4.95 2.58
C GLY A 27 -11.26 -5.14 1.86
N ILE A 28 -10.81 -4.14 1.10
CA ILE A 28 -9.52 -4.17 0.40
C ILE A 28 -8.37 -4.36 1.39
N VAL A 29 -8.32 -3.53 2.43
CA VAL A 29 -7.23 -3.56 3.41
C VAL A 29 -7.24 -4.85 4.23
N ASN A 30 -8.40 -5.34 4.66
CA ASN A 30 -8.49 -6.53 5.48
C ASN A 30 -8.25 -7.83 4.70
N PHE A 31 -8.92 -8.01 3.55
CA PHE A 31 -8.88 -9.28 2.81
C PHE A 31 -7.69 -9.39 1.87
N LEU A 32 -7.29 -8.31 1.21
CA LEU A 32 -6.21 -8.36 0.23
C LEU A 32 -4.85 -8.04 0.88
N TYR A 33 -4.77 -6.96 1.67
CA TYR A 33 -3.51 -6.53 2.26
C TYR A 33 -3.17 -7.28 3.55
N TYR A 34 -4.02 -7.20 4.58
CA TYR A 34 -3.69 -7.70 5.92
C TYR A 34 -3.50 -9.22 5.96
N LYS A 35 -4.30 -9.97 5.21
CA LYS A 35 -4.17 -11.43 5.12
C LYS A 35 -2.79 -11.89 4.64
N LYS A 36 -2.12 -11.07 3.82
CA LYS A 36 -0.78 -11.37 3.28
C LYS A 36 0.37 -10.70 4.02
N SER A 37 0.20 -9.45 4.42
CA SER A 37 1.28 -8.64 5.01
C SER A 37 1.35 -8.74 6.54
N LYS A 38 0.22 -8.95 7.23
CA LYS A 38 0.08 -9.01 8.70
C LYS A 38 0.64 -7.79 9.46
N ARG A 39 0.91 -6.67 8.78
CA ARG A 39 1.46 -5.44 9.39
C ARG A 39 0.33 -4.56 9.89
N ARG A 40 0.19 -4.47 11.21
CA ARG A 40 -0.89 -3.72 11.86
C ARG A 40 -0.75 -2.21 11.70
N ASP A 41 0.48 -1.71 11.64
CA ASP A 41 0.76 -0.27 11.55
C ASP A 41 0.20 0.32 10.25
N PHE A 42 0.42 -0.36 9.12
CA PHE A 42 -0.12 0.08 7.84
C PHE A 42 -1.64 -0.10 7.75
N TYR A 43 -2.18 -1.16 8.36
CA TYR A 43 -3.63 -1.35 8.43
C TYR A 43 -4.31 -0.15 9.07
N PHE A 44 -3.84 0.26 10.25
CA PHE A 44 -4.35 1.42 10.96
C PHE A 44 -4.20 2.70 10.13
N THR A 45 -3.01 2.91 9.55
CA THR A 45 -2.71 4.08 8.74
C THR A 45 -3.65 4.21 7.54
N PHE A 46 -3.90 3.13 6.79
CA PHE A 46 -4.79 3.13 5.63
C PHE A 46 -6.23 3.48 6.01
N MET A 47 -6.73 2.93 7.10
CA MET A 47 -8.09 3.21 7.56
C MET A 47 -8.26 4.68 8.00
N ILE A 48 -7.31 5.21 8.76
CA ILE A 48 -7.37 6.61 9.22
C ILE A 48 -7.20 7.58 8.05
N ILE A 49 -6.31 7.30 7.11
CA ILE A 49 -6.13 8.13 5.91
C ILE A 49 -7.41 8.13 5.06
N SER A 50 -8.07 6.98 4.89
CA SER A 50 -9.34 6.90 4.17
C SER A 50 -10.39 7.87 4.75
N VAL A 51 -10.57 7.86 6.07
CA VAL A 51 -11.51 8.75 6.76
C VAL A 51 -11.10 10.21 6.61
N ALA A 52 -9.83 10.52 6.84
CA ALA A 52 -9.33 11.89 6.78
C ALA A 52 -9.46 12.50 5.38
N ILE A 53 -9.10 11.75 4.34
CA ILE A 53 -9.19 12.20 2.95
C ILE A 53 -10.65 12.38 2.53
N TYR A 54 -11.53 11.45 2.90
CA TYR A 54 -12.95 11.58 2.57
C TYR A 54 -13.53 12.90 3.10
N PHE A 55 -13.35 13.17 4.39
CA PHE A 55 -13.89 14.42 4.99
C PHE A 55 -13.17 15.66 4.49
N LEU A 56 -11.87 15.60 4.25
CA LEU A 56 -11.13 16.73 3.69
C LEU A 56 -11.70 17.14 2.32
N VAL A 57 -11.87 16.16 1.43
CA VAL A 57 -12.40 16.40 0.09
C VAL A 57 -13.87 16.86 0.16
N TYR A 58 -14.69 16.22 0.99
CA TYR A 58 -16.08 16.60 1.20
C TYR A 58 -16.23 18.07 1.64
N LEU A 59 -15.45 18.49 2.64
CA LEU A 59 -15.47 19.87 3.11
C LEU A 59 -14.97 20.86 2.06
N MET A 60 -13.93 20.51 1.31
CA MET A 60 -13.43 21.35 0.23
C MET A 60 -14.47 21.53 -0.89
N MET A 61 -15.22 20.49 -1.24
CA MET A 61 -16.29 20.57 -2.24
C MET A 61 -17.46 21.43 -1.80
N GLY A 62 -17.70 21.54 -0.49
CA GLY A 62 -18.75 22.40 0.08
C GLY A 62 -18.46 23.91 -0.02
N MET A 63 -17.20 24.31 -0.16
CA MET A 63 -16.81 25.73 -0.13
C MET A 63 -16.97 26.44 -1.47
N ASP A 64 -16.67 25.81 -2.59
CA ASP A 64 -16.85 26.43 -3.94
C ASP A 64 -16.59 25.40 -5.05
N ARG A 65 -17.62 24.85 -5.66
CA ARG A 65 -17.51 23.74 -6.62
C ARG A 65 -16.58 24.02 -7.82
N GLY A 66 -16.51 25.26 -8.28
CA GLY A 66 -15.68 25.62 -9.44
C GLY A 66 -14.18 25.70 -9.15
N LYS A 67 -13.79 26.10 -7.93
CA LYS A 67 -12.39 26.23 -7.50
C LYS A 67 -11.89 25.02 -6.72
N ALA A 68 -12.79 24.24 -6.14
CA ALA A 68 -12.51 23.09 -5.30
C ALA A 68 -11.78 21.98 -6.04
N THR A 69 -12.13 21.69 -7.29
CA THR A 69 -11.52 20.62 -8.09
C THR A 69 -10.01 20.79 -8.25
N MET A 70 -9.57 22.03 -8.50
CA MET A 70 -8.14 22.34 -8.62
C MET A 70 -7.43 22.26 -7.26
N GLY A 71 -8.09 22.71 -6.18
CA GLY A 71 -7.58 22.62 -4.81
C GLY A 71 -7.44 21.21 -4.29
N VAL A 72 -8.40 20.33 -4.58
CA VAL A 72 -8.34 18.91 -4.22
C VAL A 72 -7.14 18.23 -4.89
N GLY A 73 -6.91 18.47 -6.18
CA GLY A 73 -5.77 17.93 -6.90
C GLY A 73 -4.44 18.36 -6.29
N LEU A 74 -4.27 19.65 -6.02
CA LEU A 74 -3.05 20.18 -5.39
C LEU A 74 -2.88 19.69 -3.94
N GLY A 75 -3.95 19.60 -3.16
CA GLY A 75 -3.91 19.08 -1.80
C GLY A 75 -3.48 17.62 -1.72
N LEU A 76 -4.04 16.76 -2.59
CA LEU A 76 -3.63 15.36 -2.70
C LEU A 76 -2.18 15.22 -3.13
N PHE A 77 -1.75 16.00 -4.12
CA PHE A 77 -0.35 16.00 -4.56
C PHE A 77 0.60 16.41 -3.43
N GLY A 78 0.21 17.40 -2.61
CA GLY A 78 0.94 17.80 -1.40
C GLY A 78 1.07 16.66 -0.39
N ILE A 79 0.00 15.93 -0.10
CA ILE A 79 0.02 14.79 0.83
C ILE A 79 0.94 13.67 0.32
N PHE A 80 0.87 13.32 -0.96
CA PHE A 80 1.76 12.32 -1.55
C PHE A 80 3.22 12.78 -1.56
N SER A 81 3.48 14.06 -1.78
CA SER A 81 4.82 14.64 -1.72
C SER A 81 5.42 14.50 -0.32
N ILE A 82 4.68 14.84 0.72
CA ILE A 82 5.13 14.73 2.12
C ILE A 82 5.40 13.27 2.49
N MET A 83 4.55 12.33 2.07
CA MET A 83 4.76 10.91 2.37
C MET A 83 5.97 10.31 1.66
N ARG A 84 6.39 10.87 0.53
CA ARG A 84 7.59 10.44 -0.21
C ARG A 84 8.89 10.79 0.52
N TYR A 85 8.90 11.85 1.33
CA TYR A 85 10.09 12.35 2.03
C TYR A 85 10.34 11.72 3.41
N ARG A 86 9.66 10.61 3.76
CA ARG A 86 9.97 9.90 5.02
C ARG A 86 11.39 9.32 4.96
N THR A 87 12.07 9.36 6.09
CA THR A 87 13.42 8.81 6.30
C THR A 87 13.55 7.32 6.03
N ASP A 88 12.45 6.57 6.16
CA ASP A 88 12.36 5.16 5.77
C ASP A 88 11.54 5.02 4.48
N THR A 89 12.12 4.42 3.45
CA THR A 89 11.43 4.13 2.20
C THR A 89 10.28 3.15 2.43
N MET A 90 9.05 3.60 2.16
CA MET A 90 7.89 2.73 2.21
C MET A 90 8.01 1.65 1.12
N PRO A 91 7.81 0.37 1.44
CA PRO A 91 7.82 -0.68 0.42
C PRO A 91 6.79 -0.39 -0.68
N VAL A 92 7.12 -0.73 -1.92
CA VAL A 92 6.30 -0.39 -3.11
C VAL A 92 4.87 -0.89 -2.99
N ARG A 93 4.69 -2.06 -2.41
CA ARG A 93 3.36 -2.66 -2.24
C ARG A 93 2.47 -1.84 -1.32
N GLU A 94 2.97 -1.41 -0.17
CA GLU A 94 2.25 -0.58 0.79
C GLU A 94 1.90 0.77 0.18
N MET A 95 2.79 1.32 -0.64
CA MET A 95 2.54 2.57 -1.37
C MET A 95 1.39 2.41 -2.38
N THR A 96 1.30 1.28 -3.07
CA THR A 96 0.21 0.99 -4.01
C THR A 96 -1.13 0.91 -3.29
N TYR A 97 -1.22 0.18 -2.17
CA TYR A 97 -2.47 0.11 -1.39
C TYR A 97 -2.89 1.46 -0.83
N LEU A 98 -1.94 2.25 -0.35
CA LEU A 98 -2.20 3.61 0.10
C LEU A 98 -2.81 4.45 -1.01
N PHE A 99 -2.22 4.40 -2.21
CA PHE A 99 -2.71 5.13 -3.37
C PHE A 99 -4.15 4.73 -3.72
N VAL A 100 -4.44 3.44 -3.77
CA VAL A 100 -5.79 2.94 -4.06
C VAL A 100 -6.80 3.42 -3.02
N VAL A 101 -6.49 3.31 -1.73
CA VAL A 101 -7.38 3.75 -0.64
C VAL A 101 -7.66 5.25 -0.74
N VAL A 102 -6.64 6.06 -1.02
CA VAL A 102 -6.82 7.50 -1.20
C VAL A 102 -7.67 7.81 -2.43
N CYS A 103 -7.39 7.18 -3.57
CA CYS A 103 -8.17 7.40 -4.81
C CYS A 103 -9.64 7.03 -4.62
N LEU A 104 -9.95 5.90 -4.01
CA LEU A 104 -11.32 5.50 -3.74
C LEU A 104 -12.02 6.48 -2.78
N SER A 105 -11.33 6.91 -1.72
CA SER A 105 -11.89 7.90 -0.80
C SER A 105 -12.22 9.23 -1.48
N VAL A 106 -11.37 9.68 -2.42
CA VAL A 106 -11.62 10.87 -3.23
C VAL A 106 -12.81 10.69 -4.16
N VAL A 107 -12.88 9.57 -4.89
CA VAL A 107 -13.98 9.27 -5.81
C VAL A 107 -15.32 9.27 -5.08
N HIS A 108 -15.39 8.62 -3.91
CA HIS A 108 -16.62 8.60 -3.11
C HIS A 108 -16.97 9.96 -2.52
N ALA A 109 -15.99 10.75 -2.10
CA ALA A 109 -16.22 12.08 -1.55
C ALA A 109 -16.65 13.10 -2.62
N MET A 110 -16.13 12.96 -3.85
CA MET A 110 -16.49 13.82 -4.98
C MET A 110 -17.79 13.40 -5.65
N SER A 111 -18.23 12.16 -5.46
CA SER A 111 -19.52 11.72 -5.97
C SER A 111 -20.64 12.45 -5.25
N SER A 112 -21.50 13.12 -6.01
CA SER A 112 -22.66 13.82 -5.47
C SER A 112 -23.93 13.01 -5.68
N ALA A 113 -24.96 13.33 -4.89
CA ALA A 113 -26.31 12.81 -5.09
C ALA A 113 -26.80 13.10 -6.51
N LEU A 114 -27.64 12.20 -7.04
CA LEU A 114 -28.37 12.44 -8.27
C LEU A 114 -29.28 13.63 -8.07
N GLY A 115 -29.06 14.70 -8.84
CA GLY A 115 -29.90 15.89 -8.92
C GLY A 115 -30.27 16.15 -10.36
N VAL A 116 -31.17 17.11 -10.54
CA VAL A 116 -31.49 17.67 -11.86
C VAL A 116 -31.08 19.14 -11.82
N ASP A 117 -30.27 19.55 -12.78
CA ASP A 117 -29.90 20.97 -12.89
C ASP A 117 -31.04 21.82 -13.40
N ASP A 118 -30.86 23.14 -13.38
CA ASP A 118 -31.86 24.12 -13.86
C ASP A 118 -32.20 23.94 -15.35
N GLN A 119 -31.41 23.14 -16.08
CA GLN A 119 -31.62 22.83 -17.51
C GLN A 119 -32.25 21.44 -17.72
N GLY A 120 -32.58 20.73 -16.65
CA GLY A 120 -33.20 19.41 -16.69
C GLY A 120 -32.22 18.26 -16.96
N ALA A 121 -30.91 18.52 -16.93
CA ALA A 121 -29.89 17.46 -17.05
C ALA A 121 -29.64 16.77 -15.71
N MET A 122 -29.50 15.46 -15.75
CA MET A 122 -29.12 14.69 -14.55
C MET A 122 -27.68 15.01 -14.14
N THR A 123 -27.52 15.49 -12.92
CA THR A 123 -26.23 15.78 -12.31
C THR A 123 -25.98 14.81 -11.16
N GLY A 124 -24.75 14.50 -10.92
CA GLY A 124 -24.34 13.56 -9.85
C GLY A 124 -23.96 12.19 -10.35
N THR A 125 -23.45 11.38 -9.46
CA THR A 125 -22.98 10.01 -9.75
C THR A 125 -23.92 9.01 -9.10
N PRO A 126 -24.58 8.13 -9.88
CA PRO A 126 -25.47 7.11 -9.31
C PRO A 126 -24.64 6.12 -8.46
N LEU A 127 -25.24 5.65 -7.36
CA LEU A 127 -24.61 4.65 -6.47
C LEU A 127 -24.19 3.37 -7.21
N VAL A 128 -24.91 3.02 -8.26
CA VAL A 128 -24.59 1.83 -9.07
C VAL A 128 -23.26 1.97 -9.77
N GLU A 129 -22.93 3.15 -10.30
CA GLU A 129 -21.64 3.42 -10.94
C GLU A 129 -20.49 3.32 -9.92
N LEU A 130 -20.68 3.83 -8.72
CA LEU A 130 -19.68 3.69 -7.65
C LEU A 130 -19.42 2.22 -7.30
N ILE A 131 -20.47 1.43 -7.15
CA ILE A 131 -20.34 0.00 -6.86
C ILE A 131 -19.60 -0.73 -8.00
N VAL A 132 -19.85 -0.35 -9.25
CA VAL A 132 -19.15 -0.93 -10.41
C VAL A 132 -17.68 -0.55 -10.40
N ILE A 133 -17.34 0.71 -10.12
CA ILE A 133 -15.93 1.17 -9.99
C ILE A 133 -15.21 0.41 -8.88
N ASP A 134 -15.85 0.26 -7.72
CA ASP A 134 -15.32 -0.50 -6.61
C ASP A 134 -15.08 -1.97 -6.97
N ALA A 135 -16.06 -2.60 -7.61
CA ALA A 135 -15.96 -4.00 -8.04
C ALA A 135 -14.82 -4.20 -9.04
N ILE A 136 -14.66 -3.31 -10.01
CA ILE A 136 -13.55 -3.34 -10.99
C ILE A 136 -12.22 -3.18 -10.27
N THR A 137 -12.12 -2.24 -9.34
CA THR A 137 -10.88 -1.98 -8.58
C THR A 137 -10.50 -3.19 -7.72
N ILE A 138 -11.44 -3.77 -7.00
CA ILE A 138 -11.21 -4.98 -6.18
C ILE A 138 -10.82 -6.16 -7.07
N ALA A 139 -11.50 -6.35 -8.20
CA ALA A 139 -11.19 -7.41 -9.16
C ALA A 139 -9.76 -7.23 -9.72
N ALA A 140 -9.38 -6.03 -10.15
CA ALA A 140 -8.06 -5.72 -10.67
C ALA A 140 -6.97 -6.04 -9.63
N ILE A 141 -7.11 -5.52 -8.40
CA ILE A 141 -6.14 -5.78 -7.33
C ILE A 141 -6.04 -7.29 -7.06
N THR A 142 -7.17 -7.98 -6.99
CA THR A 142 -7.20 -9.43 -6.71
C THR A 142 -6.49 -10.23 -7.81
N VAL A 143 -6.72 -9.89 -9.08
CA VAL A 143 -6.08 -10.55 -10.23
C VAL A 143 -4.56 -10.31 -10.18
N PHE A 144 -4.12 -9.05 -10.09
CA PHE A 144 -2.70 -8.72 -10.05
C PHE A 144 -2.00 -9.29 -8.83
N GLU A 145 -2.65 -9.28 -7.66
CA GLU A 145 -2.12 -9.91 -6.44
C GLU A 145 -1.95 -11.44 -6.56
N LYS A 146 -2.82 -12.10 -7.30
CA LYS A 146 -2.68 -13.55 -7.57
C LYS A 146 -1.59 -13.84 -8.61
N MET A 147 -1.42 -12.97 -9.59
CA MET A 147 -0.36 -13.10 -10.60
C MET A 147 1.04 -12.88 -10.01
N LEU A 148 1.16 -11.98 -9.03
CA LEU A 148 2.41 -11.73 -8.32
C LEU A 148 2.66 -12.84 -7.28
N LYS A 149 3.21 -13.97 -7.73
CA LYS A 149 3.80 -14.98 -6.84
C LYS A 149 5.09 -14.41 -6.27
N VAL A 150 5.01 -13.76 -5.13
CA VAL A 150 6.22 -13.35 -4.39
C VAL A 150 6.80 -14.61 -3.75
N ALA A 151 7.90 -15.11 -4.31
CA ALA A 151 8.66 -16.17 -3.68
C ALA A 151 9.19 -15.68 -2.32
N ALA A 152 9.18 -16.57 -1.33
CA ALA A 152 9.71 -16.27 -0.01
C ALA A 152 11.21 -15.97 -0.12
N THR A 153 11.63 -14.79 0.34
CA THR A 153 13.02 -14.34 0.28
C THR A 153 13.54 -14.00 1.67
N LYS A 154 14.76 -14.40 1.97
CA LYS A 154 15.51 -14.00 3.16
C LYS A 154 16.80 -13.30 2.75
N LEU A 155 17.20 -12.27 3.51
CA LEU A 155 18.54 -11.72 3.46
C LEU A 155 19.36 -12.41 4.53
N VAL A 156 20.50 -12.97 4.14
CA VAL A 156 21.39 -13.74 5.01
C VAL A 156 22.77 -13.09 4.93
N GLN A 157 23.37 -12.79 6.08
CA GLN A 157 24.80 -12.52 6.15
C GLN A 157 25.52 -13.86 6.19
N TYR A 158 26.43 -14.05 5.25
CA TYR A 158 27.11 -15.31 5.04
C TYR A 158 28.60 -15.17 5.23
N ASP A 159 29.18 -16.06 6.00
CA ASP A 159 30.56 -16.03 6.50
C ASP A 159 31.57 -16.82 5.65
N ARG A 160 31.11 -17.61 4.68
CA ARG A 160 31.99 -18.41 3.82
C ARG A 160 32.07 -17.86 2.42
N ILE A 161 32.88 -16.79 2.22
CA ILE A 161 33.05 -16.13 0.92
C ILE A 161 33.59 -17.08 -0.15
N GLU A 162 34.28 -18.13 0.23
CA GLU A 162 34.83 -19.10 -0.71
C GLU A 162 33.76 -19.80 -1.57
N LEU A 163 32.55 -19.94 -1.01
CA LEU A 163 31.42 -20.61 -1.65
C LEU A 163 30.59 -19.69 -2.56
N ILE A 164 30.80 -18.36 -2.54
CA ILE A 164 30.04 -17.44 -3.38
C ILE A 164 30.46 -17.48 -4.87
N LYS A 165 31.56 -18.16 -5.19
CA LYS A 165 32.06 -18.29 -6.56
C LYS A 165 31.04 -19.01 -7.43
N PRO A 166 30.90 -18.63 -8.73
CA PRO A 166 29.97 -19.27 -9.64
C PRO A 166 30.11 -20.79 -9.75
N GLU A 167 31.32 -21.29 -9.60
CA GLU A 167 31.66 -22.71 -9.70
C GLU A 167 31.17 -23.54 -8.51
N LYS A 168 30.99 -22.89 -7.34
CA LYS A 168 30.60 -23.54 -6.07
C LYS A 168 29.16 -23.24 -5.65
N ARG A 169 28.31 -22.84 -6.60
CA ARG A 169 26.92 -22.47 -6.29
C ARG A 169 26.10 -23.62 -5.70
N ASP A 170 26.36 -24.84 -6.10
CA ASP A 170 25.63 -26.01 -5.59
C ASP A 170 26.03 -26.29 -4.14
N GLU A 171 27.32 -26.14 -3.80
CA GLU A 171 27.82 -26.25 -2.43
C GLU A 171 27.25 -25.15 -1.53
N LEU A 172 27.24 -23.92 -2.03
CA LEU A 172 26.61 -22.77 -1.33
C LEU A 172 25.15 -23.04 -1.03
N LYS A 173 24.42 -23.59 -2.00
CA LYS A 173 23.00 -23.89 -1.85
C LYS A 173 22.79 -24.98 -0.81
N ALA A 174 23.59 -26.04 -0.81
CA ALA A 174 23.51 -27.14 0.14
C ALA A 174 23.80 -26.64 1.57
N ASP A 175 24.85 -25.82 1.76
CA ASP A 175 25.21 -25.24 3.07
C ASP A 175 24.08 -24.33 3.60
N LEU A 176 23.46 -23.56 2.73
CA LEU A 176 22.32 -22.70 3.10
C LEU A 176 21.06 -23.51 3.43
N GLU A 177 20.79 -24.60 2.73
CA GLU A 177 19.69 -25.53 3.03
C GLU A 177 19.86 -26.19 4.37
N GLU A 178 21.08 -26.65 4.69
CA GLU A 178 21.42 -27.25 5.98
C GLU A 178 21.28 -26.28 7.14
N ARG A 179 21.81 -25.04 6.99
CA ARG A 179 21.77 -24.03 8.06
C ARG A 179 20.41 -23.39 8.26
N LEU A 180 19.65 -23.18 7.18
CA LEU A 180 18.34 -22.53 7.25
C LEU A 180 17.19 -23.52 7.47
N GLY A 181 17.41 -24.82 7.25
CA GLY A 181 16.38 -25.85 7.35
C GLY A 181 15.24 -25.68 6.34
N VAL A 182 15.49 -25.01 5.20
CA VAL A 182 14.51 -24.74 4.17
C VAL A 182 15.07 -25.06 2.78
N LYS A 183 14.24 -25.51 1.88
CA LYS A 183 14.67 -25.81 0.51
C LYS A 183 14.89 -24.52 -0.27
N VAL A 184 16.11 -24.31 -0.72
CA VAL A 184 16.55 -23.11 -1.43
C VAL A 184 16.29 -23.25 -2.92
N ILE A 185 15.57 -22.28 -3.52
CA ILE A 185 15.29 -22.26 -4.96
C ILE A 185 16.42 -21.52 -5.68
N LYS A 186 16.77 -20.33 -5.19
CA LYS A 186 17.75 -19.45 -5.83
C LYS A 186 18.52 -18.65 -4.78
N VAL A 187 19.79 -18.40 -5.06
CA VAL A 187 20.65 -17.53 -4.26
C VAL A 187 21.21 -16.45 -5.16
N ASP A 188 20.98 -15.20 -4.79
CA ASP A 188 21.59 -14.04 -5.41
C ASP A 188 22.64 -13.45 -4.45
N VAL A 189 23.86 -13.28 -4.93
CA VAL A 189 24.96 -12.69 -4.15
C VAL A 189 24.86 -11.16 -4.30
N GLY A 190 24.78 -10.48 -3.16
CA GLY A 190 24.74 -9.01 -3.08
C GLY A 190 26.11 -8.41 -2.76
N ALA A 191 26.15 -7.49 -1.81
CA ALA A 191 27.39 -6.86 -1.37
C ALA A 191 28.34 -7.88 -0.72
N VAL A 192 29.65 -7.75 -1.02
CA VAL A 192 30.69 -8.60 -0.46
C VAL A 192 31.69 -7.71 0.27
N ASP A 193 31.99 -8.05 1.52
CA ASP A 193 32.98 -7.38 2.34
C ASP A 193 34.17 -8.33 2.55
N PHE A 194 35.27 -8.07 1.81
CA PHE A 194 36.49 -8.88 1.89
C PHE A 194 37.31 -8.62 3.16
N LEU A 195 37.05 -7.51 3.87
CA LEU A 195 37.76 -7.20 5.11
C LEU A 195 37.21 -8.01 6.29
N ARG A 196 35.92 -8.30 6.24
CA ARG A 196 35.21 -9.04 7.29
C ARG A 196 34.88 -10.49 6.89
N ASP A 197 35.29 -10.93 5.71
CA ASP A 197 34.96 -12.24 5.15
C ASP A 197 33.45 -12.52 5.16
N MET A 198 32.65 -11.52 4.76
CA MET A 198 31.20 -11.61 4.76
C MET A 198 30.57 -11.25 3.42
N ALA A 199 29.48 -11.93 3.09
CA ALA A 199 28.65 -11.60 1.94
C ALA A 199 27.18 -11.49 2.34
N VAL A 200 26.46 -10.57 1.74
CA VAL A 200 25.00 -10.47 1.87
C VAL A 200 24.36 -11.27 0.75
N LEU A 201 23.64 -12.32 1.12
CA LEU A 201 22.96 -13.19 0.17
C LEU A 201 21.44 -12.94 0.23
N ARG A 202 20.81 -12.88 -0.94
CA ARG A 202 19.36 -12.98 -1.06
C ARG A 202 18.98 -14.41 -1.40
N VAL A 203 18.41 -15.09 -0.43
CA VAL A 203 17.99 -16.48 -0.57
C VAL A 203 16.51 -16.55 -0.88
N VAL A 204 16.16 -17.15 -2.02
CA VAL A 204 14.79 -17.48 -2.41
C VAL A 204 14.54 -18.92 -2.02
N TYR A 205 13.54 -19.19 -1.18
CA TYR A 205 13.27 -20.54 -0.66
C TYR A 205 11.81 -20.95 -0.84
N GLU A 206 11.56 -22.25 -0.75
CA GLU A 206 10.25 -22.84 -0.84
C GLU A 206 9.54 -22.74 0.51
N GLY A 207 8.53 -21.87 0.63
CA GLY A 207 7.78 -21.69 1.87
C GLY A 207 6.80 -20.52 1.80
N LYS A 208 5.96 -20.40 2.82
CA LYS A 208 5.16 -19.19 3.03
C LYS A 208 6.10 -18.09 3.51
N GLY A 209 6.12 -16.96 2.81
CA GLY A 209 6.97 -15.81 3.15
C GLY A 209 6.93 -15.54 4.65
N GLY A 210 8.11 -15.50 5.27
CA GLY A 210 8.27 -15.28 6.71
C GLY A 210 7.83 -13.88 7.13
N SER A 211 7.72 -13.67 8.43
CA SER A 211 7.38 -12.37 9.03
C SER A 211 8.42 -11.30 8.67
N ASP A 212 7.98 -10.06 8.55
CA ASP A 212 8.77 -8.89 8.13
C ASP A 212 9.96 -8.52 9.03
N ILE A 213 10.17 -9.22 10.13
CA ILE A 213 11.30 -9.02 11.05
C ILE A 213 12.66 -9.20 10.35
N GLU A 214 12.69 -9.99 9.28
CA GLU A 214 13.92 -10.45 8.63
C GLU A 214 14.40 -9.58 7.46
N LYS A 215 13.62 -8.56 7.06
CA LYS A 215 13.96 -7.77 5.86
C LYS A 215 14.95 -6.63 6.11
N LYS A 216 15.31 -6.36 7.35
CA LYS A 216 16.23 -5.29 7.72
C LYS A 216 17.46 -5.86 8.45
N LEU A 217 18.35 -6.49 7.70
CA LEU A 217 19.75 -6.48 8.11
C LEU A 217 20.21 -5.01 8.01
N LYS A 218 20.17 -4.31 9.14
CA LYS A 218 20.82 -3.01 9.27
C LYS A 218 22.33 -3.25 9.30
N LEU A 219 22.92 -3.34 8.13
CA LEU A 219 24.31 -2.92 7.99
C LEU A 219 24.25 -1.43 8.31
N LYS A 220 24.87 -1.01 9.41
CA LYS A 220 24.96 0.41 9.77
C LYS A 220 25.72 1.09 8.65
N ASP A 221 25.12 2.10 8.03
CA ASP A 221 25.80 2.99 7.07
C ASP A 221 27.09 3.61 7.65
N SER A 222 27.20 3.67 9.00
CA SER A 222 28.40 4.09 9.69
C SER A 222 29.61 3.17 9.47
N ASP A 223 29.40 1.92 9.05
CA ASP A 223 30.49 0.98 8.81
C ASP A 223 31.14 1.15 7.44
N TYR A 224 30.53 1.94 6.55
CA TYR A 224 31.07 2.29 5.22
C TYR A 224 31.62 3.72 5.12
N ALA A 225 31.47 4.56 6.17
CA ALA A 225 31.88 5.95 6.14
C ALA A 225 33.38 6.18 6.37
N HIS A 226 34.20 5.13 6.42
CA HIS A 226 35.63 5.19 6.66
C HIS A 226 36.47 4.55 5.55
N ILE A 227 35.97 4.51 4.31
CA ILE A 227 36.80 4.17 3.14
C ILE A 227 36.83 5.37 2.20
#